data_104c24cab23a0b29a86e93b3d7a3d041
#
_entry.id   104c24cab23a0b29a86e93b3d7a3d041
#
_cell.length_a   1.000
_cell.length_b   1.000
_cell.length_c   1.000
_cell.angle_alpha   90.00
_cell.angle_beta   90.00
_cell.angle_gamma   90.00
#
_symmetry.space_group_name_H-M   'P 1'
#
loop_
_entity.id
_entity.type
_entity.pdbx_description
1 polymer ?
#
loop_
_entity_poly.entity_id
_entity_poly.type
_entity_poly.pdbx_seq_one_letter_code
_entity_poly.pdbx_strand_id
1 'polypeptide(L)'
;CSSPALTLRSYCRERHVNYHGMCLWLSRHGISIRELHPSSPDMLYGVTITFPDGVTVSIKQGSPFSVNRFIDRYNSKIQEEESCLVELTNKLYQKEHEHCVGQQGWTDKDNLRHRKRYAPQILSEIKRELLRIKSKPDLLPKSEMAGAVDYMLAQWEAIKGIFTEGYYYLDNNLVERYNRYISLSRRNSLFFGSHKGAERGALFYSLACSCRMQGINTFEYITEVINKAAKLPPNTDIKVYRNSLPDKWKENRSRIET
;
A
#
# COMPACT_ATOMS: atom_id res chain seq x y z
N CYS A 1 19.99 33.97 -38.04
CA CYS A 1 18.65 33.40 -38.19
C CYS A 1 18.14 33.07 -36.81
N SER A 2 17.36 33.96 -36.23
CA SER A 2 16.73 33.78 -34.89
C SER A 2 15.48 32.94 -35.04
N SER A 3 15.46 31.80 -34.39
CA SER A 3 14.26 30.96 -34.26
C SER A 3 13.20 31.72 -33.45
N PRO A 4 11.93 31.72 -33.87
CA PRO A 4 10.88 32.40 -33.13
C PRO A 4 10.69 31.84 -31.75
N ALA A 5 10.56 32.70 -30.73
CA ALA A 5 10.31 32.31 -29.35
C ALA A 5 9.09 31.40 -29.23
N LEU A 6 9.30 30.17 -28.74
CA LEU A 6 8.24 29.19 -28.49
C LEU A 6 7.40 29.67 -27.29
N THR A 7 6.27 30.26 -27.56
CA THR A 7 5.26 30.55 -26.52
C THR A 7 4.55 29.24 -26.13
N LEU A 8 4.00 29.15 -24.93
CA LEU A 8 3.20 27.99 -24.50
C LEU A 8 2.10 27.65 -25.54
N ARG A 9 1.54 28.67 -26.20
CA ARG A 9 0.59 28.49 -27.31
C ARG A 9 1.21 27.86 -28.56
N SER A 10 2.43 28.26 -28.97
CA SER A 10 3.12 27.67 -30.12
C SER A 10 3.54 26.22 -29.81
N TYR A 11 4.03 25.97 -28.61
CA TYR A 11 4.34 24.61 -28.13
C TYR A 11 3.12 23.66 -28.18
N CYS A 12 1.99 24.15 -27.66
CA CYS A 12 0.75 23.35 -27.69
C CYS A 12 0.27 23.10 -29.12
N ARG A 13 0.46 24.05 -30.04
CA ARG A 13 0.11 23.90 -31.45
C ARG A 13 1.00 22.90 -32.15
N GLU A 14 2.31 22.97 -31.95
CA GLU A 14 3.27 21.99 -32.56
C GLU A 14 3.06 20.57 -32.08
N ARG A 15 2.67 20.39 -30.82
CA ARG A 15 2.47 19.07 -30.18
C ARG A 15 1.02 18.59 -30.22
N HIS A 16 0.11 19.30 -30.90
CA HIS A 16 -1.33 19.01 -30.95
C HIS A 16 -1.98 18.87 -29.56
N VAL A 17 -1.45 19.59 -28.58
CA VAL A 17 -1.98 19.60 -27.20
C VAL A 17 -2.97 20.74 -27.04
N ASN A 18 -4.12 20.48 -26.41
CA ASN A 18 -5.10 21.51 -26.12
C ASN A 18 -4.52 22.54 -25.13
N TYR A 19 -4.39 23.79 -25.56
CA TYR A 19 -3.84 24.89 -24.75
C TYR A 19 -4.59 25.07 -23.42
N HIS A 20 -5.93 25.05 -23.47
CA HIS A 20 -6.74 25.21 -22.27
C HIS A 20 -6.57 24.03 -21.30
N GLY A 21 -6.51 22.82 -21.82
CA GLY A 21 -6.19 21.62 -21.04
C GLY A 21 -4.81 21.68 -20.39
N MET A 22 -3.80 22.18 -21.10
CA MET A 22 -2.45 22.39 -20.57
C MET A 22 -2.43 23.43 -19.44
N CYS A 23 -3.14 24.57 -19.60
CA CYS A 23 -3.25 25.58 -18.55
C CYS A 23 -3.95 25.05 -17.30
N LEU A 24 -5.01 24.27 -17.46
CA LEU A 24 -5.71 23.60 -16.34
C LEU A 24 -4.82 22.56 -15.66
N TRP A 25 -4.05 21.81 -16.44
CA TRP A 25 -3.11 20.83 -15.91
C TRP A 25 -2.01 21.51 -15.08
N LEU A 26 -1.39 22.57 -15.63
CA LEU A 26 -0.38 23.37 -14.94
C LEU A 26 -0.92 23.97 -13.63
N SER A 27 -2.15 24.49 -13.66
CA SER A 27 -2.81 25.04 -12.47
C SER A 27 -3.08 23.98 -11.40
N ARG A 28 -3.54 22.77 -11.81
CA ARG A 28 -3.79 21.67 -10.89
C ARG A 28 -2.52 21.10 -10.23
N HIS A 29 -1.38 21.24 -10.91
CA HIS A 29 -0.09 20.79 -10.42
C HIS A 29 0.74 21.92 -9.78
N GLY A 30 0.11 23.06 -9.48
CA GLY A 30 0.74 24.16 -8.76
C GLY A 30 1.85 24.89 -9.55
N ILE A 31 1.93 24.66 -10.86
CA ILE A 31 2.94 25.31 -11.72
C ILE A 31 2.40 26.68 -12.13
N SER A 32 2.88 27.73 -11.46
CA SER A 32 2.54 29.12 -11.80
C SER A 32 3.54 29.66 -12.83
N ILE A 33 3.07 29.90 -14.06
CA ILE A 33 3.83 30.57 -15.08
C ILE A 33 3.52 32.07 -14.90
N ARG A 34 4.40 32.80 -14.21
CA ARG A 34 4.34 34.28 -14.21
C ARG A 34 4.81 34.83 -15.56
N GLU A 35 4.09 35.79 -16.06
CA GLU A 35 4.32 36.42 -17.36
C GLU A 35 5.78 36.81 -17.60
N LEU A 36 6.29 36.45 -18.79
CA LEU A 36 7.62 36.73 -19.27
C LEU A 36 7.83 38.25 -19.41
N HIS A 37 8.85 38.77 -18.74
CA HIS A 37 9.28 40.16 -18.98
C HIS A 37 9.92 40.29 -20.37
N PRO A 38 9.57 41.28 -21.17
CA PRO A 38 9.94 41.39 -22.59
C PRO A 38 11.42 41.71 -22.87
N SER A 39 12.30 41.75 -21.88
CA SER A 39 13.70 42.16 -22.05
C SER A 39 14.67 41.07 -22.51
N SER A 40 14.25 39.80 -22.61
CA SER A 40 15.06 38.73 -23.23
C SER A 40 14.14 37.56 -23.60
N PRO A 41 13.89 37.28 -24.88
CA PRO A 41 12.88 36.33 -25.34
C PRO A 41 13.18 34.87 -24.98
N ASP A 42 14.38 34.57 -24.47
CA ASP A 42 14.85 33.18 -24.28
C ASP A 42 15.16 32.83 -22.80
N MET A 43 14.83 33.69 -21.86
CA MET A 43 15.19 33.45 -20.44
C MET A 43 13.97 33.54 -19.52
N LEU A 44 13.84 32.54 -18.64
CA LEU A 44 12.87 32.53 -17.55
C LEU A 44 13.54 33.02 -16.26
N TYR A 45 12.82 33.84 -15.50
CA TYR A 45 13.29 34.42 -14.25
C TYR A 45 12.33 34.10 -13.11
N GLY A 46 12.86 33.70 -11.94
CA GLY A 46 12.07 33.47 -10.74
C GLY A 46 11.03 32.37 -10.87
N VAL A 47 11.35 31.31 -11.62
CA VAL A 47 10.45 30.16 -11.79
C VAL A 47 10.55 29.27 -10.57
N THR A 48 9.40 28.94 -9.97
CA THR A 48 9.30 27.94 -8.91
C THR A 48 8.54 26.75 -9.46
N ILE A 49 9.15 25.57 -9.38
CA ILE A 49 8.57 24.30 -9.81
C ILE A 49 8.33 23.48 -8.55
N THR A 50 7.08 23.07 -8.34
CA THR A 50 6.74 22.12 -7.29
C THR A 50 6.41 20.80 -7.95
N PHE A 51 7.18 19.77 -7.62
CA PHE A 51 6.96 18.40 -8.11
C PHE A 51 5.87 17.68 -7.29
N PRO A 52 5.24 16.64 -7.84
CA PRO A 52 4.20 15.89 -7.14
C PRO A 52 4.66 15.27 -5.81
N ASP A 53 5.96 14.99 -5.67
CA ASP A 53 6.61 14.49 -4.46
C ASP A 53 6.85 15.55 -3.38
N GLY A 54 6.30 16.77 -3.56
CA GLY A 54 6.41 17.87 -2.63
C GLY A 54 7.71 18.68 -2.75
N VAL A 55 8.62 18.29 -3.64
CA VAL A 55 9.88 18.98 -3.87
C VAL A 55 9.62 20.30 -4.60
N THR A 56 10.17 21.38 -4.06
CA THR A 56 10.08 22.71 -4.67
C THR A 56 11.45 23.22 -5.06
N VAL A 57 11.65 23.50 -6.35
CA VAL A 57 12.88 24.03 -6.91
C VAL A 57 12.65 25.45 -7.42
N SER A 58 13.42 26.41 -6.90
CA SER A 58 13.37 27.79 -7.34
C SER A 58 14.54 28.08 -8.29
N ILE A 59 14.22 28.41 -9.53
CA ILE A 59 15.19 28.73 -10.57
C ILE A 59 15.24 30.26 -10.70
N LYS A 60 16.37 30.85 -10.32
CA LYS A 60 16.54 32.30 -10.41
C LYS A 60 16.54 32.78 -11.86
N GLN A 61 17.17 32.03 -12.75
CA GLN A 61 17.28 32.32 -14.16
C GLN A 61 17.61 31.05 -14.95
N GLY A 62 16.94 30.83 -16.08
CA GLY A 62 17.21 29.70 -16.96
C GLY A 62 16.45 29.81 -18.28
N SER A 63 16.96 29.17 -19.35
CA SER A 63 16.21 29.05 -20.58
C SER A 63 15.05 28.05 -20.43
N PRO A 64 13.93 28.23 -21.15
CA PRO A 64 12.83 27.24 -21.15
C PRO A 64 13.29 25.81 -21.46
N PHE A 65 14.25 25.69 -22.39
CA PHE A 65 14.84 24.43 -22.74
C PHE A 65 15.59 23.77 -21.58
N SER A 66 16.39 24.55 -20.83
CA SER A 66 17.14 24.05 -19.66
C SER A 66 16.20 23.64 -18.53
N VAL A 67 15.14 24.38 -18.31
CA VAL A 67 14.12 24.09 -17.29
C VAL A 67 13.35 22.82 -17.64
N ASN A 68 12.88 22.68 -18.87
CA ASN A 68 12.17 21.48 -19.31
C ASN A 68 13.08 20.24 -19.25
N ARG A 69 14.33 20.36 -19.72
CA ARG A 69 15.30 19.26 -19.64
C ARG A 69 15.60 18.83 -18.19
N PHE A 70 15.60 19.78 -17.27
CA PHE A 70 15.75 19.49 -15.85
C PHE A 70 14.52 18.71 -15.33
N ILE A 71 13.30 19.18 -15.65
CA ILE A 71 12.04 18.52 -15.27
C ILE A 71 11.98 17.08 -15.82
N ASP A 72 12.25 16.92 -17.12
CA ASP A 72 12.23 15.61 -17.78
C ASP A 72 13.24 14.65 -17.14
N ARG A 73 14.45 15.15 -16.87
CA ARG A 73 15.50 14.34 -16.24
C ARG A 73 15.16 13.98 -14.80
N TYR A 74 14.53 14.87 -14.06
CA TYR A 74 14.09 14.60 -12.69
C TYR A 74 13.00 13.54 -12.68
N ASN A 75 11.97 13.69 -13.50
CA ASN A 75 10.86 12.74 -13.61
C ASN A 75 11.33 11.35 -14.09
N SER A 76 12.17 11.29 -15.13
CA SER A 76 12.72 10.03 -15.64
C SER A 76 13.51 9.28 -14.57
N LYS A 77 14.27 9.99 -13.76
CA LYS A 77 15.11 9.41 -12.71
C LYS A 77 14.29 8.84 -11.56
N ILE A 78 13.23 9.53 -11.15
CA ILE A 78 12.28 9.01 -10.15
C ILE A 78 11.60 7.75 -10.67
N GLN A 79 11.10 7.78 -11.91
CA GLN A 79 10.43 6.64 -12.53
C GLN A 79 11.34 5.39 -12.63
N GLU A 80 12.62 5.55 -12.97
CA GLU A 80 13.57 4.43 -13.01
C GLU A 80 13.78 3.79 -11.63
N GLU A 81 13.89 4.60 -10.58
CA GLU A 81 14.08 4.13 -9.21
C GLU A 81 12.85 3.44 -8.65
N GLU A 82 11.68 4.03 -8.84
CA GLU A 82 10.40 3.42 -8.49
C GLU A 82 10.19 2.11 -9.23
N SER A 83 10.47 2.08 -10.54
CA SER A 83 10.33 0.88 -11.37
C SER A 83 11.19 -0.26 -10.84
N CYS A 84 12.45 -0.02 -10.49
CA CYS A 84 13.35 -1.06 -9.96
C CYS A 84 12.84 -1.67 -8.65
N LEU A 85 12.41 -0.83 -7.68
CA LEU A 85 11.84 -1.32 -6.42
C LEU A 85 10.53 -2.07 -6.63
N VAL A 86 9.66 -1.57 -7.52
CA VAL A 86 8.40 -2.23 -7.88
C VAL A 86 8.66 -3.59 -8.52
N GLU A 87 9.63 -3.69 -9.45
CA GLU A 87 10.00 -4.96 -10.07
C GLU A 87 10.50 -5.99 -9.06
N LEU A 88 11.37 -5.57 -8.13
CA LEU A 88 11.87 -6.44 -7.07
C LEU A 88 10.75 -6.91 -6.14
N THR A 89 9.84 -6.01 -5.80
CA THR A 89 8.66 -6.34 -5.00
C THR A 89 7.73 -7.30 -5.75
N ASN A 90 7.48 -7.06 -7.03
CA ASN A 90 6.68 -7.95 -7.86
C ASN A 90 7.30 -9.36 -7.97
N LYS A 91 8.63 -9.48 -8.08
CA LYS A 91 9.33 -10.78 -8.03
C LYS A 91 9.05 -11.51 -6.72
N LEU A 92 9.03 -10.79 -5.59
CA LEU A 92 8.72 -11.35 -4.29
C LEU A 92 7.29 -11.92 -4.25
N TYR A 93 6.31 -11.12 -4.68
CA TYR A 93 4.91 -11.55 -4.79
C TYR A 93 4.72 -12.71 -5.77
N GLN A 94 5.40 -12.68 -6.91
CA GLN A 94 5.34 -13.78 -7.88
C GLN A 94 5.83 -15.09 -7.28
N LYS A 95 6.94 -15.06 -6.53
CA LYS A 95 7.47 -16.25 -5.84
C LYS A 95 6.54 -16.78 -4.76
N GLU A 96 5.86 -15.90 -4.03
CA GLU A 96 4.81 -16.32 -3.08
C GLU A 96 3.61 -16.93 -3.81
N HIS A 97 3.19 -16.37 -4.94
CA HIS A 97 2.07 -16.91 -5.73
C HIS A 97 2.36 -18.26 -6.40
N GLU A 98 3.61 -18.55 -6.75
CA GLU A 98 4.01 -19.86 -7.28
C GLU A 98 3.71 -20.99 -6.27
N HIS A 99 3.72 -20.66 -4.98
CA HIS A 99 3.58 -21.62 -3.88
C HIS A 99 2.72 -21.04 -2.75
N CYS A 100 1.52 -20.59 -3.07
CA CYS A 100 0.63 -19.98 -2.08
C CYS A 100 0.24 -20.90 -0.95
N VAL A 101 0.23 -20.36 0.25
CA VAL A 101 -0.52 -20.89 1.38
C VAL A 101 -1.97 -21.10 0.95
N GLY A 102 -2.45 -22.32 0.97
CA GLY A 102 -3.81 -22.68 0.54
C GLY A 102 -3.91 -23.43 -0.79
N GLN A 103 -2.81 -23.68 -1.50
CA GLN A 103 -2.81 -24.71 -2.54
C GLN A 103 -2.99 -26.08 -1.89
N GLN A 104 -3.84 -26.89 -2.51
CA GLN A 104 -4.18 -28.21 -1.99
C GLN A 104 -2.93 -29.07 -1.76
N GLY A 105 -2.67 -29.43 -0.50
CA GLY A 105 -1.52 -30.25 -0.14
C GLY A 105 -0.26 -29.50 0.37
N TRP A 106 -0.23 -28.16 0.36
CA TRP A 106 0.90 -27.40 0.92
C TRP A 106 0.71 -27.12 2.41
N THR A 107 1.77 -27.37 3.18
CA THR A 107 1.83 -27.06 4.61
C THR A 107 2.64 -25.80 4.87
N ASP A 108 2.49 -25.20 6.07
CA ASP A 108 3.31 -24.08 6.52
C ASP A 108 4.81 -24.40 6.47
N LYS A 109 5.17 -25.67 6.71
CA LYS A 109 6.57 -26.13 6.63
C LYS A 109 7.10 -26.11 5.20
N ASP A 110 6.27 -26.46 4.22
CA ASP A 110 6.66 -26.42 2.81
C ASP A 110 6.81 -24.98 2.33
N ASN A 111 5.88 -24.12 2.75
CA ASN A 111 5.97 -22.69 2.47
C ASN A 111 7.24 -22.07 3.06
N LEU A 112 7.57 -22.37 4.32
CA LEU A 112 8.82 -21.92 4.94
C LEU A 112 10.06 -22.43 4.21
N ARG A 113 10.05 -23.71 3.78
CA ARG A 113 11.16 -24.28 3.00
C ARG A 113 11.34 -23.57 1.67
N HIS A 114 10.25 -23.23 1.01
CA HIS A 114 10.25 -22.46 -0.23
C HIS A 114 10.79 -21.04 -0.01
N ARG A 115 10.27 -20.32 0.98
CA ARG A 115 10.73 -18.96 1.35
C ARG A 115 12.22 -18.89 1.61
N LYS A 116 12.78 -19.86 2.32
CA LYS A 116 14.23 -19.94 2.59
C LYS A 116 15.09 -20.00 1.32
N ARG A 117 14.56 -20.44 0.20
CA ARG A 117 15.29 -20.55 -1.08
C ARG A 117 15.37 -19.24 -1.84
N TYR A 118 14.29 -18.46 -1.89
CA TYR A 118 14.23 -17.26 -2.74
C TYR A 118 14.28 -15.95 -1.95
N ALA A 119 13.69 -15.89 -0.75
CA ALA A 119 13.52 -14.64 -0.03
C ALA A 119 14.86 -13.96 0.35
N PRO A 120 15.90 -14.67 0.83
CA PRO A 120 17.16 -14.03 1.21
C PRO A 120 17.80 -13.24 0.06
N GLN A 121 17.78 -13.78 -1.16
CA GLN A 121 18.34 -13.13 -2.32
C GLN A 121 17.55 -11.86 -2.67
N ILE A 122 16.23 -11.98 -2.87
CA ILE A 122 15.39 -10.85 -3.27
C ILE A 122 15.39 -9.75 -2.20
N LEU A 123 15.30 -10.12 -0.92
CA LEU A 123 15.38 -9.16 0.18
C LEU A 123 16.74 -8.43 0.21
N SER A 124 17.83 -9.13 -0.06
CA SER A 124 19.16 -8.50 -0.13
C SER A 124 19.26 -7.51 -1.30
N GLU A 125 18.65 -7.83 -2.45
CA GLU A 125 18.56 -6.94 -3.61
C GLU A 125 17.73 -5.68 -3.29
N ILE A 126 16.55 -5.84 -2.67
CA ILE A 126 15.71 -4.72 -2.24
C ILE A 126 16.47 -3.83 -1.24
N LYS A 127 17.10 -4.42 -0.22
CA LYS A 127 17.86 -3.64 0.77
C LYS A 127 19.00 -2.86 0.14
N ARG A 128 19.73 -3.48 -0.78
CA ARG A 128 20.84 -2.84 -1.50
C ARG A 128 20.33 -1.65 -2.31
N GLU A 129 19.19 -1.80 -2.98
CA GLU A 129 18.59 -0.74 -3.76
C GLU A 129 18.09 0.42 -2.88
N LEU A 130 17.43 0.13 -1.76
CA LEU A 130 17.04 1.15 -0.77
C LEU A 130 18.24 1.93 -0.24
N LEU A 131 19.34 1.25 0.08
CA LEU A 131 20.56 1.90 0.54
C LEU A 131 21.24 2.71 -0.57
N ARG A 132 21.18 2.22 -1.82
CA ARG A 132 21.67 2.94 -2.99
C ARG A 132 20.91 4.25 -3.18
N ILE A 133 19.58 4.21 -3.12
CA ILE A 133 18.75 5.41 -3.23
C ILE A 133 19.05 6.37 -2.08
N LYS A 134 19.11 5.86 -0.85
CA LYS A 134 19.39 6.69 0.34
C LYS A 134 20.76 7.39 0.29
N SER A 135 21.76 6.78 -0.33
CA SER A 135 23.12 7.34 -0.42
C SER A 135 23.28 8.38 -1.54
N LYS A 136 22.26 8.62 -2.33
CA LYS A 136 22.34 9.57 -3.44
C LYS A 136 22.40 11.02 -2.93
N PRO A 137 23.37 11.83 -3.40
CA PRO A 137 23.49 13.23 -2.97
C PRO A 137 22.36 14.14 -3.46
N ASP A 138 21.63 13.69 -4.47
CA ASP A 138 20.49 14.41 -5.06
C ASP A 138 19.12 13.94 -4.52
N LEU A 139 19.10 12.99 -3.58
CA LEU A 139 17.89 12.66 -2.83
C LEU A 139 17.57 13.78 -1.84
N LEU A 140 16.51 14.53 -2.14
CA LEU A 140 16.14 15.66 -1.30
C LEU A 140 15.58 15.16 0.05
N PRO A 141 16.11 15.66 1.18
CA PRO A 141 15.55 15.38 2.49
C PRO A 141 14.07 15.82 2.53
N LYS A 142 13.17 14.98 3.05
CA LYS A 142 11.72 15.20 3.11
C LYS A 142 10.96 15.04 1.78
N SER A 143 11.58 14.56 0.70
CA SER A 143 10.82 14.10 -0.46
C SER A 143 10.02 12.83 -0.11
N GLU A 144 8.95 12.54 -0.86
CA GLU A 144 8.16 11.32 -0.67
C GLU A 144 9.02 10.07 -0.82
N MET A 145 9.94 10.05 -1.77
CA MET A 145 10.90 8.96 -1.98
C MET A 145 11.82 8.78 -0.76
N ALA A 146 12.38 9.87 -0.21
CA ALA A 146 13.21 9.78 0.99
C ALA A 146 12.42 9.23 2.19
N GLY A 147 11.19 9.71 2.37
CA GLY A 147 10.28 9.22 3.41
C GLY A 147 9.94 7.74 3.25
N ALA A 148 9.64 7.30 2.03
CA ALA A 148 9.34 5.90 1.74
C ALA A 148 10.55 4.98 1.99
N VAL A 149 11.74 5.37 1.55
CA VAL A 149 12.99 4.63 1.77
C VAL A 149 13.30 4.53 3.26
N ASP A 150 13.20 5.63 3.99
CA ASP A 150 13.44 5.64 5.43
C ASP A 150 12.43 4.78 6.19
N TYR A 151 11.16 4.83 5.81
CA TYR A 151 10.12 3.98 6.38
C TYR A 151 10.41 2.49 6.14
N MET A 152 10.73 2.09 4.92
CA MET A 152 11.05 0.69 4.60
C MET A 152 12.29 0.20 5.36
N LEU A 153 13.32 1.03 5.46
CA LEU A 153 14.54 0.70 6.21
C LEU A 153 14.27 0.59 7.72
N ALA A 154 13.43 1.45 8.28
CA ALA A 154 13.02 1.38 9.68
C ALA A 154 12.21 0.10 9.99
N GLN A 155 11.38 -0.36 9.04
CA GLN A 155 10.59 -1.59 9.18
C GLN A 155 11.34 -2.85 8.72
N TRP A 156 12.61 -2.77 8.38
CA TRP A 156 13.35 -3.83 7.69
C TRP A 156 13.35 -5.16 8.46
N GLU A 157 13.53 -5.14 9.76
CA GLU A 157 13.52 -6.34 10.58
C GLU A 157 12.11 -6.98 10.65
N ALA A 158 11.06 -6.17 10.70
CA ALA A 158 9.69 -6.66 10.63
C ALA A 158 9.39 -7.30 9.26
N ILE A 159 9.85 -6.68 8.16
CA ILE A 159 9.71 -7.24 6.81
C ILE A 159 10.41 -8.60 6.71
N LYS A 160 11.65 -8.73 7.20
CA LYS A 160 12.35 -10.02 7.24
C LYS A 160 11.62 -11.06 8.09
N GLY A 161 11.02 -10.63 9.20
CA GLY A 161 10.27 -11.48 10.10
C GLY A 161 9.11 -12.22 9.42
N ILE A 162 8.50 -11.66 8.38
CA ILE A 162 7.43 -12.32 7.61
C ILE A 162 7.93 -13.63 6.98
N PHE A 163 9.19 -13.70 6.59
CA PHE A 163 9.80 -14.84 5.90
C PHE A 163 10.41 -15.88 6.84
N THR A 164 10.36 -15.66 8.14
CA THR A 164 10.88 -16.62 9.14
C THR A 164 9.90 -17.73 9.43
N GLU A 165 8.62 -17.52 9.10
CA GLU A 165 7.55 -18.50 9.33
C GLU A 165 6.75 -18.75 8.04
N GLY A 166 6.15 -19.91 7.93
CA GLY A 166 5.40 -20.30 6.74
C GLY A 166 3.95 -19.82 6.73
N TYR A 167 3.39 -19.48 7.88
CA TYR A 167 1.97 -19.14 8.02
C TYR A 167 1.67 -17.64 7.85
N TYR A 168 2.67 -16.75 7.80
CA TYR A 168 2.44 -15.34 7.53
C TYR A 168 2.08 -15.10 6.07
N TYR A 169 1.19 -14.14 5.83
CA TYR A 169 0.88 -13.61 4.51
C TYR A 169 1.72 -12.37 4.25
N LEU A 170 2.08 -12.14 2.98
CA LEU A 170 2.81 -10.92 2.56
C LEU A 170 1.94 -9.67 2.59
N ASP A 171 0.64 -9.84 2.51
CA ASP A 171 -0.33 -8.75 2.50
C ASP A 171 -1.41 -8.98 3.57
N ASN A 172 -2.21 -7.95 3.80
CA ASN A 172 -3.37 -8.00 4.67
C ASN A 172 -4.71 -8.10 3.91
N ASN A 173 -4.67 -8.48 2.63
CA ASN A 173 -5.85 -8.55 1.75
C ASN A 173 -6.97 -9.39 2.36
N LEU A 174 -6.61 -10.46 3.08
CA LEU A 174 -7.56 -11.30 3.80
C LEU A 174 -8.30 -10.50 4.87
N VAL A 175 -7.57 -9.77 5.70
CA VAL A 175 -8.13 -8.92 6.77
C VAL A 175 -8.97 -7.78 6.19
N GLU A 176 -8.49 -7.12 5.13
CA GLU A 176 -9.22 -6.05 4.44
C GLU A 176 -10.53 -6.55 3.85
N ARG A 177 -10.54 -7.74 3.24
CA ARG A 177 -11.74 -8.38 2.72
C ARG A 177 -12.78 -8.61 3.81
N TYR A 178 -12.36 -9.03 5.00
CA TYR A 178 -13.29 -9.23 6.12
C TYR A 178 -13.69 -7.91 6.77
N ASN A 179 -12.80 -6.94 6.91
CA ASN A 179 -13.14 -5.60 7.38
C ASN A 179 -14.13 -4.88 6.47
N ARG A 180 -14.19 -5.22 5.18
CA ARG A 180 -15.19 -4.70 4.25
C ARG A 180 -16.62 -4.99 4.70
N TYR A 181 -16.88 -6.13 5.34
CA TYR A 181 -18.22 -6.43 5.88
C TYR A 181 -18.62 -5.45 6.98
N ILE A 182 -17.66 -5.06 7.84
CA ILE A 182 -17.89 -4.05 8.88
C ILE A 182 -18.17 -2.69 8.22
N SER A 183 -17.36 -2.30 7.24
CA SER A 183 -17.53 -1.03 6.52
C SER A 183 -18.87 -0.95 5.77
N LEU A 184 -19.33 -2.03 5.18
CA LEU A 184 -20.63 -2.10 4.51
C LEU A 184 -21.79 -2.02 5.50
N SER A 185 -21.67 -2.64 6.68
CA SER A 185 -22.70 -2.60 7.71
C SER A 185 -22.88 -1.21 8.33
N ARG A 186 -21.88 -0.33 8.23
CA ARG A 186 -21.96 1.08 8.66
C ARG A 186 -23.03 1.88 7.90
N ARG A 187 -23.49 1.42 6.75
CA ARG A 187 -24.63 2.02 6.05
C ARG A 187 -25.94 1.89 6.84
N ASN A 188 -26.05 0.82 7.63
CA ASN A 188 -27.24 0.53 8.43
C ASN A 188 -27.06 0.91 9.89
N SER A 189 -25.82 0.89 10.40
CA SER A 189 -25.50 1.17 11.79
C SER A 189 -24.20 1.98 11.87
N LEU A 190 -24.34 3.32 11.92
CA LEU A 190 -23.20 4.25 11.90
C LEU A 190 -22.41 4.25 13.22
N PHE A 191 -23.07 3.97 14.33
CA PHE A 191 -22.50 4.08 15.68
C PHE A 191 -22.81 2.85 16.52
N PHE A 192 -21.93 2.54 17.46
CA PHE A 192 -22.12 1.48 18.46
C PHE A 192 -22.70 2.00 19.79
N GLY A 193 -23.00 3.30 19.89
CA GLY A 193 -23.60 3.93 21.04
C GLY A 193 -22.69 4.14 22.25
N SER A 194 -21.66 3.30 22.42
CA SER A 194 -20.68 3.41 23.52
C SER A 194 -19.43 2.57 23.23
N HIS A 195 -18.34 2.77 23.98
CA HIS A 195 -17.14 1.92 23.91
C HIS A 195 -17.45 0.45 24.17
N LYS A 196 -18.24 0.14 25.19
CA LYS A 196 -18.69 -1.23 25.46
C LYS A 196 -19.54 -1.82 24.34
N GLY A 197 -20.36 -0.99 23.67
CA GLY A 197 -21.09 -1.37 22.46
C GLY A 197 -20.16 -1.71 21.31
N ALA A 198 -19.09 -0.92 21.11
CA ALA A 198 -18.09 -1.15 20.08
C ALA A 198 -17.28 -2.45 20.33
N GLU A 199 -16.88 -2.72 21.58
CA GLU A 199 -16.19 -3.95 21.97
C GLU A 199 -17.06 -5.19 21.70
N ARG A 200 -18.35 -5.14 22.07
CA ARG A 200 -19.30 -6.22 21.74
C ARG A 200 -19.49 -6.39 20.25
N GLY A 201 -19.62 -5.29 19.52
CA GLY A 201 -19.69 -5.30 18.06
C GLY A 201 -18.45 -5.95 17.45
N ALA A 202 -17.25 -5.57 17.88
CA ALA A 202 -15.99 -6.16 17.44
C ALA A 202 -15.94 -7.67 17.68
N LEU A 203 -16.39 -8.13 18.87
CA LEU A 203 -16.47 -9.56 19.19
C LEU A 203 -17.39 -10.31 18.21
N PHE A 204 -18.60 -9.83 17.99
CA PHE A 204 -19.55 -10.47 17.07
C PHE A 204 -19.05 -10.47 15.64
N TYR A 205 -18.47 -9.37 15.14
CA TYR A 205 -17.86 -9.34 13.81
C TYR A 205 -16.69 -10.31 13.69
N SER A 206 -15.83 -10.41 14.71
CA SER A 206 -14.71 -11.37 14.73
C SER A 206 -15.21 -12.81 14.65
N LEU A 207 -16.22 -13.17 15.41
CA LEU A 207 -16.83 -14.50 15.35
C LEU A 207 -17.48 -14.78 13.99
N ALA A 208 -18.25 -13.82 13.46
CA ALA A 208 -18.90 -13.97 12.16
C ALA A 208 -17.90 -14.10 11.01
N CYS A 209 -16.82 -13.31 11.02
CA CYS A 209 -15.74 -13.43 10.06
C CYS A 209 -15.02 -14.77 10.17
N SER A 210 -14.74 -15.25 11.39
CA SER A 210 -14.12 -16.54 11.63
C SER A 210 -15.01 -17.71 11.15
N CYS A 211 -16.32 -17.62 11.35
CA CYS A 211 -17.28 -18.59 10.80
C CYS A 211 -17.21 -18.64 9.27
N ARG A 212 -17.20 -17.47 8.60
CA ARG A 212 -17.08 -17.41 7.14
C ARG A 212 -15.77 -17.99 6.63
N MET A 213 -14.64 -17.72 7.32
CA MET A 213 -13.33 -18.30 6.98
C MET A 213 -13.36 -19.83 7.06
N GLN A 214 -14.13 -20.39 7.98
CA GLN A 214 -14.26 -21.83 8.19
C GLN A 214 -15.40 -22.48 7.38
N GLY A 215 -16.16 -21.70 6.62
CA GLY A 215 -17.34 -22.18 5.89
C GLY A 215 -18.47 -22.63 6.83
N ILE A 216 -18.60 -21.98 7.98
CA ILE A 216 -19.62 -22.28 9.00
C ILE A 216 -20.81 -21.33 8.82
N ASN A 217 -22.05 -21.87 8.96
CA ASN A 217 -23.23 -21.01 9.06
C ASN A 217 -23.19 -20.19 10.36
N THR A 218 -23.02 -18.89 10.22
CA THR A 218 -22.85 -17.97 11.36
C THR A 218 -24.07 -17.97 12.29
N PHE A 219 -25.27 -18.08 11.75
CA PHE A 219 -26.51 -18.06 12.56
C PHE A 219 -26.62 -19.31 13.43
N GLU A 220 -26.40 -20.50 12.87
CA GLU A 220 -26.39 -21.74 13.64
C GLU A 220 -25.33 -21.74 14.73
N TYR A 221 -24.12 -21.35 14.36
CA TYR A 221 -23.00 -21.24 15.28
C TYR A 221 -23.30 -20.33 16.47
N ILE A 222 -23.72 -19.09 16.22
CA ILE A 222 -24.01 -18.12 17.28
C ILE A 222 -25.16 -18.60 18.17
N THR A 223 -26.21 -19.16 17.59
CA THR A 223 -27.35 -19.69 18.35
C THR A 223 -26.91 -20.80 19.30
N GLU A 224 -26.11 -21.75 18.81
CA GLU A 224 -25.63 -22.84 19.64
C GLU A 224 -24.68 -22.38 20.75
N VAL A 225 -23.73 -21.49 20.41
CA VAL A 225 -22.75 -20.98 21.38
C VAL A 225 -23.41 -20.14 22.47
N ILE A 226 -24.40 -19.28 22.13
CA ILE A 226 -25.16 -18.52 23.12
C ILE A 226 -25.91 -19.46 24.07
N ASN A 227 -26.60 -20.48 23.50
CA ASN A 227 -27.34 -21.46 24.29
C ASN A 227 -26.41 -22.29 25.22
N LYS A 228 -25.21 -22.62 24.76
CA LYS A 228 -24.20 -23.28 25.60
C LYS A 228 -23.67 -22.37 26.69
N ALA A 229 -23.30 -21.14 26.32
CA ALA A 229 -22.76 -20.17 27.27
C ALA A 229 -23.76 -19.80 28.37
N ALA A 230 -25.05 -19.69 28.05
CA ALA A 230 -26.11 -19.39 29.00
C ALA A 230 -26.28 -20.48 30.07
N LYS A 231 -25.86 -21.70 29.82
CA LYS A 231 -25.91 -22.84 30.75
C LYS A 231 -24.65 -22.99 31.61
N LEU A 232 -23.60 -22.22 31.32
CA LEU A 232 -22.36 -22.28 32.08
C LEU A 232 -22.47 -21.52 33.39
N PRO A 233 -21.87 -22.03 34.49
CA PRO A 233 -21.82 -21.33 35.75
C PRO A 233 -21.10 -19.99 35.64
N PRO A 234 -21.45 -19.01 36.47
CA PRO A 234 -20.65 -17.80 36.64
C PRO A 234 -19.21 -18.18 37.02
N ASN A 235 -18.22 -17.48 36.44
CA ASN A 235 -16.78 -17.75 36.62
C ASN A 235 -16.25 -19.04 36.02
N THR A 236 -16.89 -19.58 34.99
CA THR A 236 -16.36 -20.70 34.20
C THR A 236 -14.96 -20.36 33.64
N ASP A 237 -14.02 -21.32 33.71
CA ASP A 237 -12.66 -21.16 33.19
C ASP A 237 -12.70 -20.77 31.68
N ILE A 238 -11.90 -19.80 31.31
CA ILE A 238 -11.79 -19.31 29.91
C ILE A 238 -11.43 -20.44 28.94
N LYS A 239 -10.73 -21.48 29.40
CA LYS A 239 -10.39 -22.65 28.59
C LYS A 239 -11.62 -23.41 28.08
N VAL A 240 -12.74 -23.38 28.82
CA VAL A 240 -13.99 -24.01 28.41
C VAL A 240 -14.55 -23.31 27.16
N TYR A 241 -14.43 -21.99 27.11
CA TYR A 241 -14.90 -21.20 25.97
C TYR A 241 -14.05 -21.42 24.70
N ARG A 242 -12.79 -21.90 24.83
CA ARG A 242 -11.95 -22.26 23.68
C ARG A 242 -12.60 -23.30 22.79
N ASN A 243 -13.32 -24.26 23.36
CA ASN A 243 -14.03 -25.32 22.64
C ASN A 243 -15.26 -24.78 21.86
N SER A 244 -15.70 -23.59 22.17
CA SER A 244 -16.81 -22.91 21.50
C SER A 244 -16.34 -21.98 20.37
N LEU A 245 -15.05 -21.78 20.14
CA LEU A 245 -14.56 -20.99 19.01
C LEU A 245 -14.82 -21.71 17.68
N PRO A 246 -14.99 -20.98 16.57
CA PRO A 246 -15.46 -21.55 15.29
C PRO A 246 -14.67 -22.74 14.79
N ASP A 247 -13.33 -22.71 14.92
CA ASP A 247 -12.45 -23.82 14.54
C ASP A 247 -12.76 -25.11 15.31
N LYS A 248 -12.84 -25.03 16.65
CA LYS A 248 -13.13 -26.17 17.52
C LYS A 248 -14.59 -26.62 17.45
N TRP A 249 -15.51 -25.67 17.28
CA TRP A 249 -16.91 -25.99 17.07
C TRP A 249 -17.11 -26.85 15.81
N LYS A 250 -16.44 -26.50 14.70
CA LYS A 250 -16.48 -27.28 13.46
C LYS A 250 -15.90 -28.69 13.63
N GLU A 251 -14.70 -28.78 14.23
CA GLU A 251 -14.05 -30.08 14.53
C GLU A 251 -14.96 -31.00 15.38
N ASN A 252 -15.59 -30.43 16.41
CA ASN A 252 -16.45 -31.20 17.31
C ASN A 252 -17.72 -31.66 16.59
N ARG A 253 -18.31 -30.87 15.74
CA ARG A 253 -19.51 -31.21 14.98
C ARG A 253 -19.23 -32.31 13.94
N SER A 254 -18.11 -32.24 13.24
CA SER A 254 -17.70 -33.28 12.28
C SER A 254 -17.46 -34.65 12.94
N ARG A 255 -17.09 -34.65 14.25
CA ARG A 255 -16.92 -35.89 15.02
C ARG A 255 -18.23 -36.53 15.50
N ILE A 256 -19.32 -35.77 15.53
CA ILE A 256 -20.64 -36.23 15.96
C ILE A 256 -21.43 -36.79 14.76
N GLU A 257 -21.12 -36.33 13.56
CA GLU A 257 -21.78 -36.71 12.31
C GLU A 257 -21.10 -37.96 11.65
N THR A 258 -19.98 -38.42 12.21
CA THR A 258 -19.29 -39.68 11.85
C THR A 258 -19.52 -40.74 12.91
#